data_7fd9cd99b4c810982d7e7581688be305
#
_entry.id   7fd9cd99b4c810982d7e7581688be305
#
_cell.length_a   1.000
_cell.length_b   1.000
_cell.length_c   1.000
_cell.angle_alpha   90.00
_cell.angle_beta   90.00
_cell.angle_gamma   90.00
#
_symmetry.space_group_name_H-M   'P 1'
#
loop_
_entity.id
_entity.type
_entity.pdbx_description
1 polymer ?
#
loop_
_entity_poly.entity_id
_entity_poly.type
_entity_poly.pdbx_seq_one_letter_code
_entity_poly.pdbx_strand_id
1 'polypeptide(L)'
;MDSGLEKAIIVIKFAKKEDRVKVKFNPTEYSMESGNQYSWQSIPGLSQPLAQFVAGEATTLSMELFFDTSEEIDEATKQKVDVRDYTKKVVAALDIDKDLHAPPTCTFMWGSLNFTGVIEKISQRFTMFGSDGKPIRATLNVTFKAIQSMKDQLKHIPRQSADRTKQRIVKQGDKLWQIAAEEYEDPALWRAIARANDIADPGNLEPGRLLTIPRLYG
;
A
#
# COMPACT_ATOMS: atom_id res chain seq x y z
N MET A 1 21.24 31.18 -11.53
CA MET A 1 21.42 30.72 -10.14
C MET A 1 20.45 29.60 -9.92
N ASP A 2 20.94 28.38 -9.87
CA ASP A 2 20.11 27.21 -9.58
C ASP A 2 19.72 27.35 -8.10
N SER A 3 18.47 27.75 -7.84
CA SER A 3 17.94 27.85 -6.49
C SER A 3 17.99 26.43 -5.93
N GLY A 4 18.74 26.20 -4.86
CA GLY A 4 19.06 24.89 -4.28
C GLY A 4 17.87 24.05 -3.77
N LEU A 5 16.75 24.12 -4.45
CA LEU A 5 15.58 23.29 -4.22
C LEU A 5 15.82 21.88 -4.76
N GLU A 6 15.73 20.92 -3.88
CA GLU A 6 15.81 19.50 -4.23
C GLU A 6 14.72 19.16 -5.25
N LYS A 7 15.13 18.58 -6.39
CA LYS A 7 14.18 18.17 -7.44
C LYS A 7 13.56 16.84 -7.11
N ALA A 8 12.26 16.73 -7.31
CA ALA A 8 11.56 15.47 -7.21
C ALA A 8 12.02 14.48 -8.29
N ILE A 9 12.04 13.21 -7.95
CA ILE A 9 12.48 12.11 -8.81
C ILE A 9 11.44 11.00 -8.77
N ILE A 10 11.11 10.46 -9.94
CA ILE A 10 10.35 9.23 -10.10
C ILE A 10 11.31 8.12 -10.47
N VAL A 11 11.46 7.13 -9.63
CA VAL A 11 12.24 5.92 -9.88
C VAL A 11 11.29 4.84 -10.36
N ILE A 12 11.49 4.34 -11.58
CA ILE A 12 10.66 3.32 -12.21
C ILE A 12 11.46 2.02 -12.27
N LYS A 13 11.01 1.01 -11.56
CA LYS A 13 11.67 -0.29 -11.45
C LYS A 13 11.04 -1.31 -12.39
N PHE A 14 11.70 -1.55 -13.51
CA PHE A 14 11.42 -2.68 -14.41
C PHE A 14 12.13 -3.95 -13.93
N ALA A 15 11.84 -5.10 -14.55
CA ALA A 15 12.49 -6.37 -14.20
C ALA A 15 14.02 -6.33 -14.34
N LYS A 16 14.53 -5.70 -15.39
CA LYS A 16 15.97 -5.73 -15.76
C LYS A 16 16.64 -4.36 -15.69
N LYS A 17 15.90 -3.28 -15.51
CA LYS A 17 16.44 -1.92 -15.46
C LYS A 17 15.70 -1.04 -14.48
N GLU A 18 16.35 0.03 -14.06
CA GLU A 18 15.77 1.08 -13.28
C GLU A 18 15.92 2.40 -14.05
N ASP A 19 14.81 3.06 -14.32
CA ASP A 19 14.80 4.37 -14.95
C ASP A 19 14.55 5.43 -13.87
N ARG A 20 15.32 6.52 -13.88
CA ARG A 20 15.15 7.66 -12.98
C ARG A 20 14.72 8.87 -13.79
N VAL A 21 13.51 9.32 -13.55
CA VAL A 21 12.94 10.49 -14.21
C VAL A 21 12.96 11.66 -13.23
N LYS A 22 13.90 12.58 -13.41
CA LYS A 22 13.93 13.84 -12.67
C LYS A 22 12.84 14.75 -13.23
N VAL A 23 11.96 15.27 -12.38
CA VAL A 23 10.92 16.21 -12.83
C VAL A 23 11.55 17.52 -13.25
N LYS A 24 11.02 18.13 -14.31
CA LYS A 24 11.54 19.40 -14.80
C LYS A 24 11.21 20.56 -13.85
N PHE A 25 9.99 20.58 -13.35
CA PHE A 25 9.52 21.46 -12.30
C PHE A 25 8.94 20.63 -11.16
N ASN A 26 9.24 20.98 -9.91
CA ASN A 26 8.65 20.32 -8.77
C ASN A 26 7.13 20.57 -8.78
N PRO A 27 6.31 19.62 -8.34
CA PRO A 27 4.89 19.84 -8.19
C PRO A 27 4.64 20.98 -7.19
N THR A 28 3.63 21.80 -7.44
CA THR A 28 3.22 22.88 -6.54
C THR A 28 2.53 22.34 -5.30
N GLU A 29 1.85 21.20 -5.46
CA GLU A 29 1.14 20.50 -4.41
C GLU A 29 1.07 19.00 -4.71
N TYR A 30 0.79 18.22 -3.70
CA TYR A 30 0.40 16.83 -3.82
C TYR A 30 -0.69 16.53 -2.80
N SER A 31 -1.56 15.57 -3.11
CA SER A 31 -2.58 15.05 -2.18
C SER A 31 -2.31 13.58 -1.87
N MET A 32 -2.53 13.21 -0.62
CA MET A 32 -2.51 11.80 -0.19
C MET A 32 -3.87 11.44 0.39
N GLU A 33 -4.45 10.36 -0.11
CA GLU A 33 -5.73 9.86 0.33
C GLU A 33 -5.57 8.44 0.87
N SER A 34 -6.14 8.18 2.05
CA SER A 34 -6.17 6.88 2.70
C SER A 34 -7.56 6.67 3.29
N GLY A 35 -8.07 5.47 3.21
CA GLY A 35 -9.42 5.17 3.67
C GLY A 35 -9.57 3.74 4.19
N ASN A 36 -10.75 3.49 4.72
CA ASN A 36 -11.21 2.16 5.12
C ASN A 36 -12.59 1.91 4.53
N GLN A 37 -12.80 0.70 4.07
CA GLN A 37 -14.09 0.25 3.56
C GLN A 37 -14.90 -0.39 4.67
N TYR A 38 -16.14 0.09 4.86
CA TYR A 38 -17.11 -0.46 5.80
C TYR A 38 -18.37 -0.93 5.07
N SER A 39 -18.91 -2.06 5.52
CA SER A 39 -20.27 -2.50 5.17
C SER A 39 -21.24 -2.03 6.24
N TRP A 40 -22.32 -1.37 5.85
CA TRP A 40 -23.32 -0.83 6.75
C TRP A 40 -24.61 -1.67 6.63
N GLN A 41 -25.05 -2.27 7.74
CA GLN A 41 -26.27 -3.06 7.79
C GLN A 41 -27.34 -2.35 8.63
N SER A 42 -28.46 -2.02 8.00
CA SER A 42 -29.64 -1.51 8.70
C SER A 42 -30.44 -2.66 9.29
N ILE A 43 -30.62 -2.65 10.62
CA ILE A 43 -31.42 -3.63 11.33
C ILE A 43 -32.70 -2.95 11.79
N PRO A 44 -33.90 -3.45 11.47
CA PRO A 44 -35.16 -2.89 11.95
C PRO A 44 -35.19 -2.82 13.48
N GLY A 45 -35.55 -1.66 14.02
CA GLY A 45 -35.59 -1.40 15.47
C GLY A 45 -34.33 -0.77 16.06
N LEU A 46 -33.21 -0.68 15.33
CA LEU A 46 -32.04 0.09 15.74
C LEU A 46 -32.08 1.51 15.17
N SER A 47 -31.66 2.49 15.99
CA SER A 47 -31.61 3.89 15.57
C SER A 47 -30.49 4.20 14.59
N GLN A 48 -29.47 3.34 14.49
CA GLN A 48 -28.30 3.49 13.61
C GLN A 48 -27.95 2.14 12.97
N PRO A 49 -27.41 2.14 11.72
CA PRO A 49 -26.91 0.93 11.10
C PRO A 49 -25.65 0.40 11.82
N LEU A 50 -25.44 -0.90 11.77
CA LEU A 50 -24.21 -1.53 12.23
C LEU A 50 -23.12 -1.38 11.18
N ALA A 51 -21.95 -0.91 11.61
CA ALA A 51 -20.76 -0.81 10.79
C ALA A 51 -19.92 -2.08 10.92
N GLN A 52 -19.60 -2.73 9.81
CA GLN A 52 -18.66 -3.84 9.75
C GLN A 52 -17.45 -3.44 8.90
N PHE A 53 -16.24 -3.50 9.50
CA PHE A 53 -15.01 -3.27 8.76
C PHE A 53 -14.81 -4.37 7.70
N VAL A 54 -14.52 -3.98 6.46
CA VAL A 54 -14.28 -4.90 5.34
C VAL A 54 -12.79 -4.99 5.04
N ALA A 55 -12.16 -3.85 4.73
CA ALA A 55 -10.74 -3.78 4.35
C ALA A 55 -10.20 -2.35 4.50
N GLY A 56 -8.88 -2.22 4.61
CA GLY A 56 -8.20 -0.95 4.37
C GLY A 56 -8.08 -0.68 2.87
N GLU A 57 -8.17 0.58 2.47
CA GLU A 57 -7.89 1.01 1.11
C GLU A 57 -6.41 1.33 0.93
N ALA A 58 -5.87 1.01 -0.25
CA ALA A 58 -4.50 1.38 -0.56
C ALA A 58 -4.38 2.91 -0.67
N THR A 59 -3.42 3.49 0.03
CA THR A 59 -3.14 4.93 -0.04
C THR A 59 -2.86 5.35 -1.48
N THR A 60 -3.44 6.46 -1.91
CA THR A 60 -3.15 7.10 -3.19
C THR A 60 -2.35 8.38 -2.98
N LEU A 61 -1.46 8.68 -3.92
CA LEU A 61 -0.71 9.93 -4.00
C LEU A 61 -0.98 10.55 -5.37
N SER A 62 -1.54 11.73 -5.41
CA SER A 62 -1.86 12.45 -6.64
C SER A 62 -1.13 13.79 -6.71
N MET A 63 -0.63 14.13 -7.91
CA MET A 63 0.05 15.38 -8.15
C MET A 63 0.00 15.80 -9.61
N GLU A 64 0.23 17.09 -9.85
CA GLU A 64 0.42 17.65 -11.16
C GLU A 64 1.91 17.85 -11.44
N LEU A 65 2.40 17.29 -12.55
CA LEU A 65 3.75 17.48 -13.05
C LEU A 65 3.74 18.36 -14.28
N PHE A 66 4.48 19.45 -14.23
CA PHE A 66 4.58 20.41 -15.30
C PHE A 66 5.88 20.22 -16.09
N PHE A 67 5.77 20.28 -17.42
CA PHE A 67 6.88 20.18 -18.36
C PHE A 67 6.81 21.33 -19.36
N ASP A 68 7.93 22.01 -19.55
CA ASP A 68 8.05 23.12 -20.51
C ASP A 68 9.41 23.03 -21.19
N THR A 69 9.42 22.97 -22.52
CA THR A 69 10.60 22.93 -23.38
C THR A 69 10.73 24.18 -24.23
N SER A 70 9.99 25.26 -23.90
CA SER A 70 9.96 26.50 -24.69
C SER A 70 11.34 27.17 -24.83
N GLU A 71 12.23 26.98 -23.89
CA GLU A 71 13.60 27.51 -23.92
C GLU A 71 14.62 26.52 -24.49
N GLU A 72 14.22 25.26 -24.76
CA GLU A 72 15.11 24.23 -25.25
C GLU A 72 15.07 24.15 -26.77
N ILE A 73 16.26 24.14 -27.36
CA ILE A 73 16.45 23.98 -28.79
C ILE A 73 17.27 22.70 -29.01
N ASP A 74 16.76 21.83 -29.85
CA ASP A 74 17.49 20.65 -30.31
C ASP A 74 18.66 21.13 -31.21
N GLU A 75 19.89 20.81 -30.83
CA GLU A 75 21.09 21.27 -31.53
C GLU A 75 21.19 20.74 -32.98
N ALA A 76 20.66 19.55 -33.24
CA ALA A 76 20.71 18.92 -34.56
C ALA A 76 19.67 19.52 -35.51
N THR A 77 18.44 19.72 -35.02
CA THR A 77 17.32 20.17 -35.86
C THR A 77 17.11 21.68 -35.83
N LYS A 78 17.73 22.38 -34.84
CA LYS A 78 17.51 23.82 -34.56
C LYS A 78 16.04 24.17 -34.27
N GLN A 79 15.22 23.19 -33.93
CA GLN A 79 13.81 23.30 -33.58
C GLN A 79 13.61 23.19 -32.07
N LYS A 80 12.41 23.57 -31.60
CA LYS A 80 12.04 23.36 -30.19
C LYS A 80 11.97 21.87 -29.87
N VAL A 81 12.45 21.49 -28.68
CA VAL A 81 12.38 20.11 -28.21
C VAL A 81 10.94 19.72 -27.95
N ASP A 82 10.53 18.55 -28.45
CA ASP A 82 9.20 17.99 -28.21
C ASP A 82 9.07 17.60 -26.72
N VAL A 83 8.10 18.17 -26.02
CA VAL A 83 7.88 17.87 -24.60
C VAL A 83 7.54 16.40 -24.35
N ARG A 84 7.04 15.68 -25.36
CA ARG A 84 6.77 14.24 -25.27
C ARG A 84 8.03 13.40 -25.03
N ASP A 85 9.22 13.91 -25.34
CA ASP A 85 10.47 13.21 -25.03
C ASP A 85 10.74 13.07 -23.53
N TYR A 86 10.17 13.97 -22.74
CA TYR A 86 10.17 13.91 -21.29
C TYR A 86 8.98 13.12 -20.75
N THR A 87 7.76 13.41 -21.22
CA THR A 87 6.54 12.82 -20.67
C THR A 87 6.43 11.33 -20.97
N LYS A 88 6.91 10.86 -22.13
CA LYS A 88 6.90 9.43 -22.48
C LYS A 88 7.63 8.52 -21.49
N LYS A 89 8.65 9.05 -20.80
CA LYS A 89 9.37 8.29 -19.76
C LYS A 89 8.50 7.99 -18.55
N VAL A 90 7.64 8.94 -18.17
CA VAL A 90 6.69 8.76 -17.07
C VAL A 90 5.54 7.86 -17.52
N VAL A 91 5.03 8.07 -18.73
CA VAL A 91 3.92 7.28 -19.30
C VAL A 91 4.28 5.82 -19.49
N ALA A 92 5.53 5.52 -19.84
CA ALA A 92 6.02 4.14 -19.97
C ALA A 92 5.87 3.30 -18.67
N ALA A 93 5.68 3.95 -17.53
CA ALA A 93 5.38 3.28 -16.27
C ALA A 93 3.95 2.69 -16.19
N LEU A 94 3.08 3.00 -17.16
CA LEU A 94 1.77 2.34 -17.31
C LEU A 94 1.85 1.05 -18.14
N ASP A 95 2.91 0.88 -18.92
CA ASP A 95 3.05 -0.25 -19.81
C ASP A 95 3.41 -1.52 -19.04
N ILE A 96 2.91 -2.65 -19.52
CA ILE A 96 3.24 -3.97 -18.97
C ILE A 96 4.69 -4.32 -19.32
N ASP A 97 5.52 -4.51 -18.29
CA ASP A 97 6.84 -5.11 -18.46
C ASP A 97 6.70 -6.61 -18.76
N LYS A 98 7.30 -7.06 -19.84
CA LYS A 98 7.17 -8.45 -20.35
C LYS A 98 7.72 -9.49 -19.36
N ASP A 99 8.74 -9.14 -18.61
CA ASP A 99 9.37 -10.04 -17.65
C ASP A 99 8.65 -10.00 -16.28
N LEU A 100 8.05 -8.86 -15.90
CA LEU A 100 7.21 -8.75 -14.68
C LEU A 100 5.78 -9.24 -14.89
N HIS A 101 5.30 -9.30 -16.14
CA HIS A 101 3.89 -9.52 -16.50
C HIS A 101 2.93 -8.51 -15.81
N ALA A 102 3.44 -7.35 -15.45
CA ALA A 102 2.72 -6.28 -14.75
C ALA A 102 3.39 -4.93 -15.04
N PRO A 103 2.71 -3.80 -14.80
CA PRO A 103 3.35 -2.50 -14.78
C PRO A 103 4.47 -2.43 -13.74
N PRO A 104 5.55 -1.66 -13.99
CA PRO A 104 6.67 -1.53 -13.07
C PRO A 104 6.27 -0.83 -11.78
N THR A 105 6.99 -1.15 -10.70
CA THR A 105 6.86 -0.41 -9.44
C THR A 105 7.54 0.94 -9.56
N CYS A 106 6.88 1.99 -9.07
CA CYS A 106 7.38 3.35 -9.08
C CYS A 106 7.59 3.86 -7.67
N THR A 107 8.66 4.62 -7.46
CA THR A 107 8.90 5.35 -6.21
C THR A 107 9.03 6.83 -6.53
N PHE A 108 8.14 7.63 -5.95
CA PHE A 108 8.23 9.09 -5.98
C PHE A 108 9.01 9.58 -4.77
N MET A 109 10.06 10.36 -4.99
CA MET A 109 10.95 10.87 -3.95
C MET A 109 11.07 12.38 -4.08
N TRP A 110 10.80 13.11 -2.98
CA TRP A 110 10.98 14.55 -2.92
C TRP A 110 11.20 15.00 -1.46
N GLY A 111 12.41 15.43 -1.15
CA GLY A 111 12.81 15.72 0.22
C GLY A 111 12.59 14.50 1.13
N SER A 112 11.80 14.67 2.18
CA SER A 112 11.43 13.59 3.10
C SER A 112 10.31 12.66 2.58
N LEU A 113 9.60 13.06 1.52
CA LEU A 113 8.55 12.25 0.93
C LEU A 113 9.15 11.11 0.12
N ASN A 114 8.79 9.89 0.48
CA ASN A 114 9.15 8.67 -0.24
C ASN A 114 7.90 7.79 -0.34
N PHE A 115 7.32 7.73 -1.54
CA PHE A 115 6.10 6.98 -1.80
C PHE A 115 6.35 5.90 -2.85
N THR A 116 6.13 4.65 -2.47
CA THR A 116 6.30 3.48 -3.36
C THR A 116 4.95 2.86 -3.71
N GLY A 117 4.72 2.65 -4.99
CA GLY A 117 3.49 2.08 -5.51
C GLY A 117 3.56 1.80 -7.00
N VAL A 118 2.41 1.71 -7.64
CA VAL A 118 2.26 1.72 -9.10
C VAL A 118 1.61 3.01 -9.54
N ILE A 119 1.85 3.42 -10.76
CA ILE A 119 1.05 4.48 -11.38
C ILE A 119 -0.27 3.85 -11.84
N GLU A 120 -1.38 4.29 -11.23
CA GLU A 120 -2.72 3.81 -11.56
C GLU A 120 -3.30 4.59 -12.74
N LYS A 121 -3.02 5.90 -12.80
CA LYS A 121 -3.58 6.78 -13.84
C LYS A 121 -2.63 7.92 -14.16
N ILE A 122 -2.55 8.26 -15.46
CA ILE A 122 -1.93 9.49 -15.95
C ILE A 122 -2.91 10.16 -16.91
N SER A 123 -3.18 11.44 -16.66
CA SER A 123 -3.87 12.30 -17.63
C SER A 123 -2.88 13.32 -18.17
N GLN A 124 -2.75 13.40 -19.49
CA GLN A 124 -1.83 14.31 -20.15
C GLN A 124 -2.60 15.44 -20.85
N ARG A 125 -2.21 16.66 -20.61
CA ARG A 125 -2.73 17.86 -21.31
C ARG A 125 -1.57 18.57 -21.98
N PHE A 126 -1.62 18.66 -23.30
CA PHE A 126 -0.63 19.37 -24.09
C PHE A 126 -1.14 20.77 -24.40
N THR A 127 -0.27 21.75 -24.18
CA THR A 127 -0.53 23.17 -24.47
C THR A 127 0.72 23.77 -25.08
N MET A 128 0.57 24.85 -25.82
CA MET A 128 1.65 25.52 -26.55
C MET A 128 2.34 24.57 -27.56
N PHE A 129 2.23 24.93 -28.83
CA PHE A 129 2.74 24.12 -29.93
C PHE A 129 3.73 24.93 -30.75
N GLY A 130 4.75 24.30 -31.27
CA GLY A 130 5.68 24.88 -32.24
C GLY A 130 5.02 25.09 -33.61
N SER A 131 5.72 25.78 -34.48
CA SER A 131 5.29 26.00 -35.86
C SER A 131 5.19 24.70 -36.68
N ASP A 132 5.85 23.65 -36.23
CA ASP A 132 5.81 22.29 -36.78
C ASP A 132 4.72 21.40 -36.17
N GLY A 133 3.87 21.97 -35.28
CA GLY A 133 2.78 21.24 -34.60
C GLY A 133 3.21 20.37 -33.44
N LYS A 134 4.50 20.34 -33.07
CA LYS A 134 4.96 19.59 -31.89
C LYS A 134 4.58 20.32 -30.61
N PRO A 135 4.10 19.60 -29.57
CA PRO A 135 3.81 20.22 -28.29
C PRO A 135 5.11 20.60 -27.58
N ILE A 136 5.12 21.78 -26.98
CA ILE A 136 6.26 22.35 -26.25
C ILE A 136 5.99 22.32 -24.74
N ARG A 137 4.72 22.30 -24.34
CA ARG A 137 4.33 22.32 -22.93
C ARG A 137 3.31 21.22 -22.64
N ALA A 138 3.49 20.55 -21.51
CA ALA A 138 2.59 19.52 -21.04
C ALA A 138 2.37 19.60 -19.53
N THR A 139 1.18 19.24 -19.12
CA THR A 139 0.79 19.00 -17.73
C THR A 139 0.34 17.57 -17.60
N LEU A 140 0.93 16.84 -16.66
CA LEU A 140 0.58 15.45 -16.33
C LEU A 140 -0.05 15.39 -14.94
N ASN A 141 -1.31 14.97 -14.85
CA ASN A 141 -1.91 14.59 -13.58
C ASN A 141 -1.60 13.11 -13.38
N VAL A 142 -0.79 12.80 -12.36
CA VAL A 142 -0.32 11.45 -12.06
C VAL A 142 -0.90 10.99 -10.73
N THR A 143 -1.51 9.82 -10.73
CA THR A 143 -2.02 9.15 -9.53
C THR A 143 -1.24 7.86 -9.30
N PHE A 144 -0.56 7.80 -8.17
CA PHE A 144 0.11 6.61 -7.68
C PHE A 144 -0.79 5.90 -6.67
N LYS A 145 -0.72 4.57 -6.64
CA LYS A 145 -1.40 3.74 -5.64
C LYS A 145 -0.39 2.88 -4.91
N ALA A 146 -0.38 2.95 -3.59
CA ALA A 146 0.56 2.22 -2.76
C ALA A 146 0.44 0.71 -2.98
N ILE A 147 1.58 0.03 -3.09
CA ILE A 147 1.65 -1.43 -3.09
C ILE A 147 2.35 -1.86 -1.81
N GLN A 148 1.70 -2.71 -1.04
CA GLN A 148 2.30 -3.43 0.07
C GLN A 148 2.46 -4.89 -0.30
N SER A 149 3.61 -5.47 -0.01
CA SER A 149 3.79 -6.91 -0.20
C SER A 149 2.87 -7.68 0.75
N MET A 150 2.39 -8.86 0.33
CA MET A 150 1.59 -9.73 1.20
C MET A 150 2.32 -10.03 2.51
N LYS A 151 3.65 -10.18 2.48
CA LYS A 151 4.48 -10.41 3.67
C LYS A 151 4.42 -9.23 4.65
N ASP A 152 4.41 -7.99 4.15
CA ASP A 152 4.35 -6.81 5.00
C ASP A 152 2.94 -6.60 5.54
N GLN A 153 1.90 -6.86 4.74
CA GLN A 153 0.52 -6.85 5.23
C GLN A 153 0.32 -7.88 6.35
N LEU A 154 0.86 -9.10 6.20
CA LEU A 154 0.76 -10.15 7.23
C LEU A 154 1.50 -9.80 8.53
N LYS A 155 2.53 -8.95 8.50
CA LYS A 155 3.19 -8.44 9.71
C LYS A 155 2.33 -7.46 10.50
N HIS A 156 1.49 -6.71 9.80
CA HIS A 156 0.61 -5.70 10.40
C HIS A 156 -0.77 -6.24 10.81
N ILE A 157 -1.09 -7.48 10.42
CA ILE A 157 -2.29 -8.13 10.96
C ILE A 157 -1.98 -8.44 12.43
N PRO A 158 -2.72 -7.86 13.40
CA PRO A 158 -2.58 -8.23 14.79
C PRO A 158 -2.79 -9.75 14.89
N ARG A 159 -1.74 -10.49 15.25
CA ARG A 159 -1.85 -11.94 15.47
C ARG A 159 -2.69 -12.28 16.70
N GLN A 160 -3.17 -11.28 17.38
CA GLN A 160 -4.02 -11.31 18.57
C GLN A 160 -5.51 -11.27 18.23
N SER A 161 -5.97 -11.98 17.20
CA SER A 161 -7.39 -12.28 17.19
C SER A 161 -7.63 -13.50 18.08
N ALA A 162 -8.02 -13.27 19.33
CA ALA A 162 -8.72 -14.25 20.17
C ALA A 162 -9.99 -14.81 19.48
N ASP A 163 -10.21 -14.40 18.24
CA ASP A 163 -11.41 -14.54 17.43
C ASP A 163 -11.44 -15.84 16.58
N ARG A 164 -10.42 -16.70 16.69
CA ARG A 164 -10.40 -18.01 16.01
C ARG A 164 -10.14 -19.12 17.01
N THR A 165 -10.94 -20.17 16.93
CA THR A 165 -10.62 -21.42 17.59
C THR A 165 -9.26 -21.91 17.10
N LYS A 166 -8.28 -22.01 18.00
CA LYS A 166 -6.92 -22.49 17.72
C LYS A 166 -6.74 -23.90 18.24
N GLN A 167 -5.74 -24.60 17.71
CA GLN A 167 -5.29 -25.88 18.25
C GLN A 167 -3.86 -25.71 18.77
N ARG A 168 -3.59 -26.27 19.98
CA ARG A 168 -2.28 -26.25 20.61
C ARG A 168 -1.94 -27.64 21.13
N ILE A 169 -0.72 -28.07 20.93
CA ILE A 169 -0.20 -29.31 21.53
C ILE A 169 0.39 -28.96 22.90
N VAL A 170 -0.04 -29.70 23.93
CA VAL A 170 0.46 -29.56 25.29
C VAL A 170 1.93 -29.99 25.35
N LYS A 171 2.76 -29.14 25.90
CA LYS A 171 4.17 -29.41 26.17
C LYS A 171 4.33 -29.87 27.61
N GLN A 172 5.46 -30.57 27.89
CA GLN A 172 5.78 -30.96 29.25
C GLN A 172 5.93 -29.71 30.15
N GLY A 173 5.15 -29.70 31.25
CA GLY A 173 5.13 -28.58 32.20
C GLY A 173 4.09 -27.51 31.92
N ASP A 174 3.36 -27.56 30.81
CA ASP A 174 2.27 -26.62 30.52
C ASP A 174 1.16 -26.72 31.58
N LYS A 175 0.58 -25.54 31.91
CA LYS A 175 -0.58 -25.43 32.77
C LYS A 175 -1.67 -24.68 32.04
N LEU A 176 -2.95 -25.03 32.24
CA LEU A 176 -4.08 -24.41 31.54
C LEU A 176 -4.15 -22.89 31.75
N TRP A 177 -3.83 -22.43 32.96
CA TRP A 177 -3.82 -20.99 33.26
C TRP A 177 -2.70 -20.24 32.55
N GLN A 178 -1.53 -20.88 32.32
CA GLN A 178 -0.45 -20.29 31.53
C GLN A 178 -0.83 -20.23 30.05
N ILE A 179 -1.44 -21.31 29.53
CA ILE A 179 -1.96 -21.32 28.16
C ILE A 179 -3.03 -20.22 27.99
N ALA A 180 -3.92 -20.03 28.95
CA ALA A 180 -4.93 -18.98 28.91
C ALA A 180 -4.30 -17.57 28.95
N ALA A 181 -3.26 -17.37 29.77
CA ALA A 181 -2.53 -16.10 29.80
C ALA A 181 -1.84 -15.81 28.46
N GLU A 182 -1.27 -16.83 27.79
CA GLU A 182 -0.62 -16.64 26.48
C GLU A 182 -1.61 -16.42 25.33
N GLU A 183 -2.78 -17.08 25.36
CA GLU A 183 -3.72 -17.07 24.24
C GLU A 183 -4.81 -16.01 24.37
N TYR A 184 -5.19 -15.65 25.61
CA TYR A 184 -6.26 -14.69 25.91
C TYR A 184 -5.79 -13.47 26.70
N GLU A 185 -4.50 -13.42 27.07
CA GLU A 185 -3.93 -12.38 27.94
C GLU A 185 -4.58 -12.34 29.36
N ASP A 186 -5.38 -13.34 29.67
CA ASP A 186 -6.06 -13.48 30.97
C ASP A 186 -5.98 -14.93 31.46
N PRO A 187 -5.19 -15.21 32.54
CA PRO A 187 -5.08 -16.52 33.10
C PRO A 187 -6.39 -17.06 33.71
N ALA A 188 -7.35 -16.19 34.09
CA ALA A 188 -8.63 -16.60 34.66
C ALA A 188 -9.54 -17.33 33.65
N LEU A 189 -9.28 -17.17 32.35
CA LEU A 189 -10.05 -17.77 31.26
C LEU A 189 -9.70 -19.23 30.96
N TRP A 190 -8.81 -19.85 31.75
CA TRP A 190 -8.45 -21.27 31.62
C TRP A 190 -9.66 -22.21 31.62
N ARG A 191 -10.76 -21.83 32.32
CA ARG A 191 -12.00 -22.61 32.37
C ARG A 191 -12.67 -22.75 31.00
N ALA A 192 -12.52 -21.80 30.12
CA ALA A 192 -13.05 -21.87 28.75
C ALA A 192 -12.31 -22.96 27.95
N ILE A 193 -10.98 -23.05 28.10
CA ILE A 193 -10.17 -24.08 27.49
C ILE A 193 -10.52 -25.47 28.10
N ALA A 194 -10.65 -25.54 29.42
CA ALA A 194 -11.00 -26.79 30.08
C ALA A 194 -12.34 -27.35 29.57
N ARG A 195 -13.37 -26.50 29.49
CA ARG A 195 -14.69 -26.91 28.99
C ARG A 195 -14.68 -27.35 27.52
N ALA A 196 -13.95 -26.64 26.67
CA ALA A 196 -13.87 -26.97 25.25
C ALA A 196 -13.13 -28.28 24.94
N ASN A 197 -12.40 -28.82 25.94
CA ASN A 197 -11.58 -30.04 25.80
C ASN A 197 -11.98 -31.16 26.80
N ASP A 198 -13.11 -30.99 27.49
CA ASP A 198 -13.60 -31.98 28.48
C ASP A 198 -12.55 -32.32 29.53
N ILE A 199 -11.79 -31.33 30.03
CA ILE A 199 -10.76 -31.52 31.05
C ILE A 199 -11.39 -31.34 32.43
N ALA A 200 -11.57 -32.46 33.14
CA ALA A 200 -12.12 -32.46 34.48
C ALA A 200 -11.08 -32.03 35.53
N ASP A 201 -9.85 -32.43 35.38
CA ASP A 201 -8.72 -32.07 36.26
C ASP A 201 -7.71 -31.17 35.54
N PRO A 202 -7.74 -29.84 35.79
CA PRO A 202 -6.82 -28.87 35.16
C PRO A 202 -5.36 -29.02 35.63
N GLY A 203 -5.13 -29.77 36.72
CA GLY A 203 -3.78 -30.05 37.25
C GLY A 203 -3.05 -31.15 36.49
N ASN A 204 -3.79 -32.01 35.80
CA ASN A 204 -3.25 -33.18 35.09
C ASN A 204 -3.40 -32.99 33.56
N LEU A 205 -2.49 -32.19 32.97
CA LEU A 205 -2.40 -32.04 31.52
C LEU A 205 -1.38 -32.99 30.94
N GLU A 206 -1.84 -33.91 30.07
CA GLU A 206 -0.96 -34.89 29.41
C GLU A 206 -0.15 -34.22 28.30
N PRO A 207 1.19 -34.26 28.34
CA PRO A 207 2.03 -33.80 27.24
C PRO A 207 1.70 -34.54 25.93
N GLY A 208 1.65 -33.80 24.81
CA GLY A 208 1.27 -34.34 23.50
C GLY A 208 -0.23 -34.28 23.21
N ARG A 209 -1.08 -33.99 24.18
CA ARG A 209 -2.52 -33.81 23.95
C ARG A 209 -2.77 -32.59 23.09
N LEU A 210 -3.66 -32.72 22.11
CA LEU A 210 -4.13 -31.62 21.30
C LEU A 210 -5.26 -30.89 22.03
N LEU A 211 -5.06 -29.60 22.34
CA LEU A 211 -6.07 -28.74 22.95
C LEU A 211 -6.73 -27.83 21.90
N THR A 212 -8.03 -27.77 21.94
CA THR A 212 -8.83 -26.77 21.26
C THR A 212 -8.90 -25.51 22.13
N ILE A 213 -8.41 -24.41 21.66
CA ILE A 213 -8.50 -23.09 22.31
C ILE A 213 -9.72 -22.39 21.72
N PRO A 214 -10.87 -22.36 22.42
CA PRO A 214 -12.11 -21.84 21.88
C PRO A 214 -12.07 -20.32 21.70
N ARG A 215 -12.88 -19.82 20.77
CA ARG A 215 -13.20 -18.40 20.65
C ARG A 215 -13.98 -17.96 21.90
N LEU A 216 -13.61 -16.82 22.46
CA LEU A 216 -14.39 -16.19 23.53
C LEU A 216 -15.42 -15.26 22.87
N TYR A 217 -16.69 -15.58 23.06
CA TYR A 217 -17.78 -14.66 22.70
C TYR A 217 -17.95 -13.70 23.88
N GLY A 218 -17.64 -12.42 23.66
CA GLY A 218 -17.99 -11.32 24.57
C GLY A 218 -19.45 -10.94 24.44
#